data_a43475bfe242592ca03fe1687ccd69e1
#
_entry.id   a43475bfe242592ca03fe1687ccd69e1
#
_cell.length_a   1.000
_cell.length_b   1.000
_cell.length_c   1.000
_cell.angle_alpha   90.00
_cell.angle_beta   90.00
_cell.angle_gamma   90.00
#
_symmetry.space_group_name_H-M   'P 1'
#
loop_
_entity.id
_entity.type
_entity.pdbx_description
1 polymer ?
#
loop_
_entity_poly.entity_id
_entity_poly.type
_entity_poly.pdbx_seq_one_letter_code
_entity_poly.pdbx_strand_id
1 'polypeptide(L)'
;MRNVVLEGSSIASKEQLHAFLQEALELPEHYGRNLDALWDCLAGYVELPLTVTWLDYEASEQRLGEYGRKLLELFEEAAEEIEGFSFVVQT
;
A
#
# COMPACT_ATOMS: atom_id res chain seq x y z
N MET A 1 -12.79 10.60 6.53
CA MET A 1 -12.01 9.36 6.56
C MET A 1 -11.84 8.82 5.15
N ARG A 2 -10.62 8.52 4.77
CA ARG A 2 -10.34 7.96 3.45
C ARG A 2 -10.19 6.45 3.55
N ASN A 3 -10.71 5.76 2.56
CA ASN A 3 -10.56 4.31 2.46
C ASN A 3 -10.12 3.98 1.06
N VAL A 4 -8.95 3.34 0.94
CA VAL A 4 -8.38 2.92 -0.34
C VAL A 4 -8.45 1.42 -0.42
N VAL A 5 -9.02 0.91 -1.50
CA VAL A 5 -9.14 -0.53 -1.72
C VAL A 5 -8.11 -0.95 -2.77
N LEU A 6 -7.20 -1.82 -2.36
CA LEU A 6 -6.19 -2.39 -3.25
C LEU A 6 -6.66 -3.77 -3.68
N GLU A 7 -7.01 -3.91 -4.95
CA GLU A 7 -7.48 -5.19 -5.47
C GLU A 7 -6.30 -6.03 -5.94
N GLY A 8 -5.93 -7.01 -5.13
CA GLY A 8 -4.76 -7.83 -5.39
C GLY A 8 -4.83 -8.61 -6.70
N SER A 9 -6.03 -9.00 -7.12
CA SER A 9 -6.19 -9.75 -8.36
C SER A 9 -5.89 -8.90 -9.59
N SER A 10 -5.89 -7.58 -9.46
CA SER A 10 -5.62 -6.66 -10.57
C SER A 10 -4.15 -6.25 -10.65
N ILE A 11 -3.36 -6.61 -9.66
CA ILE A 11 -1.95 -6.20 -9.58
C ILE A 11 -1.08 -7.33 -10.14
N ALA A 12 -0.43 -7.09 -11.27
CA ALA A 12 0.40 -8.09 -11.93
C ALA A 12 1.91 -7.83 -11.76
N SER A 13 2.30 -6.62 -11.38
CA SER A 13 3.71 -6.27 -11.23
C SER A 13 3.86 -5.18 -10.18
N LYS A 14 5.09 -5.00 -9.70
CA LYS A 14 5.34 -3.94 -8.73
C LYS A 14 5.19 -2.56 -9.36
N GLU A 15 5.44 -2.44 -10.66
CA GLU A 15 5.21 -1.19 -11.36
C GLU A 15 3.74 -0.80 -11.35
N GLN A 16 2.86 -1.75 -11.60
CA GLN A 16 1.42 -1.50 -11.53
C GLN A 16 0.99 -1.17 -10.11
N LEU A 17 1.56 -1.86 -9.14
CA LEU A 17 1.25 -1.63 -7.73
C LEU A 17 1.56 -0.19 -7.33
N HIS A 18 2.77 0.28 -7.64
CA HIS A 18 3.15 1.63 -7.25
C HIS A 18 2.40 2.70 -8.04
N ALA A 19 2.08 2.42 -9.32
CA ALA A 19 1.26 3.34 -10.09
C ALA A 19 -0.13 3.47 -9.48
N PHE A 20 -0.72 2.36 -9.06
CA PHE A 20 -2.02 2.38 -8.41
C PHE A 20 -1.95 3.16 -7.09
N LEU A 21 -0.96 2.89 -6.27
CA LEU A 21 -0.83 3.56 -4.98
C LEU A 21 -0.59 5.06 -5.15
N GLN A 22 0.21 5.43 -6.13
CA GLN A 22 0.48 6.84 -6.39
C GLN A 22 -0.80 7.59 -6.71
N GLU A 23 -1.66 7.00 -7.53
CA GLU A 23 -2.92 7.63 -7.89
C GLU A 23 -3.92 7.58 -6.75
N ALA A 24 -4.08 6.41 -6.12
CA ALA A 24 -5.10 6.25 -5.08
C ALA A 24 -4.80 7.05 -3.83
N LEU A 25 -3.54 7.18 -3.46
CA LEU A 25 -3.12 7.92 -2.28
C LEU A 25 -2.73 9.36 -2.60
N GLU A 26 -2.80 9.73 -3.88
CA GLU A 26 -2.44 11.08 -4.34
C GLU A 26 -1.01 11.45 -3.93
N LEU A 27 -0.08 10.53 -4.20
CA LEU A 27 1.32 10.74 -3.88
C LEU A 27 1.94 11.72 -4.86
N PRO A 28 3.05 12.37 -4.48
CA PRO A 28 3.66 13.39 -5.34
C PRO A 28 4.25 12.79 -6.61
N GLU A 29 4.44 13.63 -7.63
CA GLU A 29 5.02 13.18 -8.89
C GLU A 29 6.40 12.57 -8.72
N HIS A 30 7.15 13.06 -7.75
CA HIS A 30 8.51 12.56 -7.49
C HIS A 30 8.53 11.32 -6.58
N TYR A 31 7.37 10.71 -6.36
CA TYR A 31 7.30 9.48 -5.57
C TYR A 31 8.24 8.43 -6.15
N GLY A 32 9.11 7.88 -5.30
CA GLY A 32 10.19 7.01 -5.73
C GLY A 32 9.81 5.59 -6.14
N ARG A 33 8.53 5.22 -5.97
CA ARG A 33 8.00 3.91 -6.38
C ARG A 33 8.77 2.73 -5.81
N ASN A 34 9.11 2.84 -4.54
CA ASN A 34 9.71 1.73 -3.80
C ASN A 34 9.16 1.75 -2.38
N LEU A 35 9.51 0.71 -1.61
CA LEU A 35 8.95 0.56 -0.27
C LEU A 35 9.39 1.67 0.69
N ASP A 36 10.63 2.12 0.59
CA ASP A 36 11.11 3.21 1.44
C ASP A 36 10.35 4.50 1.16
N ALA A 37 10.14 4.80 -0.12
CA ALA A 37 9.40 5.99 -0.50
C ALA A 37 7.95 5.91 -0.04
N LEU A 38 7.35 4.71 -0.12
CA LEU A 38 5.99 4.51 0.34
C LEU A 38 5.88 4.74 1.84
N TRP A 39 6.82 4.20 2.62
CA TRP A 39 6.83 4.42 4.06
C TRP A 39 6.89 5.90 4.39
N ASP A 40 7.80 6.61 3.74
CA ASP A 40 7.95 8.05 3.99
C ASP A 40 6.67 8.82 3.68
N CYS A 41 5.97 8.43 2.61
CA CYS A 41 4.70 9.07 2.27
C CYS A 41 3.61 8.76 3.29
N LEU A 42 3.54 7.53 3.77
CA LEU A 42 2.55 7.17 4.78
C LEU A 42 2.83 7.89 6.10
N ALA A 43 4.11 8.05 6.42
CA ALA A 43 4.48 8.66 7.69
C ALA A 43 4.36 10.18 7.71
N GLY A 44 4.45 10.83 6.56
CA GLY A 44 4.50 12.28 6.57
C GLY A 44 3.82 13.02 5.43
N TYR A 45 3.19 12.34 4.49
CA TYR A 45 2.62 13.02 3.33
C TYR A 45 1.10 12.81 3.19
N VAL A 46 0.62 11.57 3.36
CA VAL A 46 -0.79 11.28 3.12
C VAL A 46 -1.68 11.92 4.18
N GLU A 47 -2.91 12.24 3.79
CA GLU A 47 -3.87 12.76 4.75
C GLU A 47 -4.40 11.62 5.63
N LEU A 48 -4.44 11.86 6.91
CA LEU A 48 -4.97 10.91 7.88
C LEU A 48 -6.25 11.48 8.47
N PRO A 49 -7.20 10.67 8.90
CA PRO A 49 -7.13 9.20 8.97
C PRO A 49 -7.30 8.54 7.60
N LEU A 50 -6.63 7.43 7.41
CA LEU A 50 -6.63 6.68 6.17
C LEU A 50 -6.68 5.18 6.48
N THR A 51 -7.54 4.46 5.76
CA THR A 51 -7.60 3.00 5.84
C THR A 51 -7.27 2.42 4.48
N VAL A 52 -6.36 1.45 4.44
CA VAL A 52 -6.07 0.69 3.24
C VAL A 52 -6.60 -0.73 3.43
N THR A 53 -7.40 -1.19 2.50
CA THR A 53 -7.93 -2.54 2.48
C THR A 53 -7.34 -3.28 1.29
N TRP A 54 -6.64 -4.36 1.55
CA TRP A 54 -6.01 -5.17 0.49
C TRP A 54 -6.84 -6.43 0.30
N LEU A 55 -7.51 -6.53 -0.84
CA LEU A 55 -8.33 -7.68 -1.20
C LEU A 55 -7.50 -8.66 -2.02
N ASP A 56 -7.86 -9.94 -1.93
CA ASP A 56 -7.21 -11.00 -2.71
C ASP A 56 -5.69 -10.97 -2.58
N TYR A 57 -5.21 -10.90 -1.34
CA TYR A 57 -3.78 -10.84 -1.08
C TYR A 57 -3.02 -12.01 -1.71
N GLU A 58 -3.59 -13.22 -1.67
CA GLU A 58 -2.93 -14.38 -2.23
C GLU A 58 -2.62 -14.23 -3.71
N ALA A 59 -3.53 -13.61 -4.46
CA ALA A 59 -3.29 -13.37 -5.88
C ALA A 59 -2.12 -12.42 -6.07
N SER A 60 -2.02 -11.41 -5.22
CA SER A 60 -0.88 -10.50 -5.27
C SER A 60 0.42 -11.20 -4.92
N GLU A 61 0.39 -12.04 -3.89
CA GLU A 61 1.59 -12.75 -3.46
C GLU A 61 2.10 -13.68 -4.56
N GLN A 62 1.21 -14.34 -5.28
CA GLN A 62 1.61 -15.22 -6.37
C GLN A 62 2.34 -14.46 -7.48
N ARG A 63 1.93 -13.23 -7.73
CA ARG A 63 2.51 -12.41 -8.80
C ARG A 63 3.71 -11.59 -8.36
N LEU A 64 3.68 -11.09 -7.13
CA LEU A 64 4.73 -10.22 -6.61
C LEU A 64 5.77 -10.98 -5.79
N GLY A 65 5.45 -12.19 -5.35
CA GLY A 65 6.37 -13.01 -4.58
C GLY A 65 6.74 -12.34 -3.27
N GLU A 66 8.03 -12.35 -2.97
CA GLU A 66 8.54 -11.78 -1.74
C GLU A 66 8.25 -10.29 -1.61
N TYR A 67 8.19 -9.59 -2.73
CA TYR A 67 7.88 -8.16 -2.71
C TYR A 67 6.49 -7.90 -2.13
N GLY A 68 5.52 -8.73 -2.51
CA GLY A 68 4.17 -8.62 -1.95
C GLY A 68 4.16 -8.82 -0.45
N ARG A 69 4.96 -9.78 0.03
CA ARG A 69 5.06 -10.03 1.46
C ARG A 69 5.68 -8.85 2.20
N LYS A 70 6.71 -8.25 1.61
CA LYS A 70 7.35 -7.08 2.22
C LYS A 70 6.40 -5.89 2.27
N LEU A 71 5.59 -5.74 1.25
CA LEU A 71 4.58 -4.67 1.25
C LEU A 71 3.53 -4.92 2.33
N LEU A 72 3.10 -6.17 2.51
CA LEU A 72 2.16 -6.51 3.56
C LEU A 72 2.72 -6.14 4.93
N GLU A 73 3.98 -6.51 5.18
CA GLU A 73 4.65 -6.18 6.44
C GLU A 73 4.75 -4.68 6.64
N LEU A 74 5.02 -3.95 5.57
CA LEU A 74 5.11 -2.49 5.65
C LEU A 74 3.79 -1.88 6.09
N PHE A 75 2.69 -2.31 5.50
CA PHE A 75 1.37 -1.80 5.87
C PHE A 75 1.00 -2.18 7.30
N GLU A 76 1.33 -3.40 7.73
CA GLU A 76 1.05 -3.83 9.10
C GLU A 76 1.84 -3.00 10.10
N GLU A 77 3.10 -2.77 9.81
CA GLU A 77 3.94 -1.95 10.68
C GLU A 77 3.48 -0.50 10.72
N ALA A 78 3.08 0.03 9.56
CA ALA A 78 2.55 1.38 9.50
C ALA A 78 1.29 1.53 10.35
N ALA A 79 0.42 0.52 10.34
CA ALA A 79 -0.79 0.56 11.14
C ALA A 79 -0.50 0.57 12.64
N GLU A 80 0.63 -0.01 13.04
CA GLU A 80 1.03 0.01 14.44
C GLU A 80 1.70 1.32 14.85
N GLU A 81 2.46 1.93 13.95
CA GLU A 81 3.31 3.06 14.30
C GLU A 81 2.75 4.42 13.90
N ILE A 82 1.90 4.48 12.88
CA ILE A 82 1.38 5.75 12.38
C ILE A 82 -0.04 5.95 12.88
N GLU A 83 -0.21 6.91 13.77
CA GLU A 83 -1.54 7.22 14.31
C GLU A 83 -2.43 7.72 13.19
N GLY A 84 -3.64 7.18 13.10
CA GLY A 84 -4.58 7.54 12.06
C GLY A 84 -4.51 6.66 10.82
N PHE A 85 -3.54 5.76 10.73
CA PHE A 85 -3.45 4.83 9.62
C PHE A 85 -3.93 3.44 10.06
N SER A 86 -4.83 2.86 9.26
CA SER A 86 -5.37 1.53 9.52
C SER A 86 -5.21 0.65 8.29
N PHE A 87 -5.03 -0.63 8.52
CA PHE A 87 -4.80 -1.57 7.42
C PHE A 87 -5.60 -2.85 7.64
N VAL A 88 -6.29 -3.29 6.59
CA VAL A 88 -7.07 -4.53 6.61
C VAL A 88 -6.63 -5.36 5.41
N VAL A 89 -6.36 -6.64 5.63
CA VAL A 89 -6.01 -7.56 4.55
C VAL A 89 -7.05 -8.69 4.51
N GLN A 90 -7.50 -9.02 3.31
CA GLN A 90 -8.43 -10.13 3.07
C GLN A 90 -7.84 -11.05 2.01
N THR A 91 -7.93 -12.33 2.25
CA THR A 91 -7.40 -13.35 1.35
C THR A 91 -8.50 -14.01 0.52
#